data_8f2d8e170b036d78a09f21cfde3952b5
#
_entry.id   8f2d8e170b036d78a09f21cfde3952b5
#
_cell.length_a   1.000
_cell.length_b   1.000
_cell.length_c   1.000
_cell.angle_alpha   90.00
_cell.angle_beta   90.00
_cell.angle_gamma   90.00
#
_symmetry.space_group_name_H-M   'P 1'
#
loop_
_entity.id
_entity.type
_entity.pdbx_description
1 polymer ?
#
loop_
_entity_poly.entity_id
_entity_poly.type
_entity_poly.pdbx_seq_one_letter_code
_entity_poly.pdbx_strand_id
1 'polypeptide(L)'
;MIALDTNILVRLVTNDHPAQAKQSAALIDTGGTLFVPLTVTLELEWVLRGAYLLDKPAIVRSFEGLLSVRNINFEKQSDIQQALHYYQLGFDFADALHHISAKGCKALATFDRKFEKLSVKAKLEPPVVAPIK
;
A
#
# COMPACT_ATOMS: atom_id res chain seq x y z
N MET A 1 3.54 -11.45 -18.54
CA MET A 1 3.10 -10.61 -17.40
C MET A 1 3.48 -9.16 -17.68
N ILE A 2 2.56 -8.25 -17.45
CA ILE A 2 2.79 -6.81 -17.66
C ILE A 2 2.75 -6.13 -16.29
N ALA A 3 3.79 -5.37 -15.96
CA ALA A 3 3.81 -4.56 -14.75
C ALA A 3 3.04 -3.26 -14.98
N LEU A 4 2.33 -2.81 -13.95
CA LEU A 4 1.52 -1.59 -14.00
C LEU A 4 2.22 -0.46 -13.26
N ASP A 5 2.24 0.71 -13.89
CA ASP A 5 2.67 1.94 -13.23
C ASP A 5 1.53 2.50 -12.37
N THR A 6 1.88 3.38 -11.46
CA THR A 6 0.93 3.97 -10.49
C THR A 6 -0.26 4.62 -11.19
N ASN A 7 -0.05 5.37 -12.26
CA ASN A 7 -1.14 6.08 -12.92
C ASN A 7 -2.19 5.16 -13.54
N ILE A 8 -1.82 3.96 -13.93
CA ILE A 8 -2.80 2.96 -14.40
C ILE A 8 -3.80 2.69 -13.27
N LEU A 9 -3.31 2.45 -12.07
CA LEU A 9 -4.15 2.16 -10.92
C LEU A 9 -4.94 3.39 -10.46
N VAL A 10 -4.31 4.56 -10.48
CA VAL A 10 -4.99 5.82 -10.13
C VAL A 10 -6.19 6.06 -11.05
N ARG A 11 -6.04 5.83 -12.33
CA ARG A 11 -7.14 6.02 -13.29
C ARG A 11 -8.30 5.05 -13.05
N LEU A 12 -7.98 3.82 -12.64
CA LEU A 12 -9.02 2.84 -12.30
C LEU A 12 -9.79 3.25 -11.05
N VAL A 13 -9.11 3.84 -10.07
CA VAL A 13 -9.70 4.16 -8.77
C VAL A 13 -10.47 5.48 -8.82
N THR A 14 -9.91 6.51 -9.44
CA THR A 14 -10.45 7.88 -9.36
C THR A 14 -11.37 8.24 -10.52
N ASN A 15 -11.14 7.64 -11.68
CA ASN A 15 -11.92 7.91 -12.90
C ASN A 15 -11.96 9.40 -13.28
N ASP A 16 -10.96 10.16 -12.90
CA ASP A 16 -10.86 11.59 -13.18
C ASP A 16 -10.37 11.91 -14.60
N HIS A 17 -9.96 10.89 -15.34
CA HIS A 17 -9.54 10.98 -16.73
C HIS A 17 -10.21 9.83 -17.50
N PRO A 18 -11.45 10.04 -17.97
CA PRO A 18 -12.26 8.93 -18.52
C PRO A 18 -11.59 8.14 -19.63
N ALA A 19 -10.86 8.80 -20.54
CA ALA A 19 -10.18 8.10 -21.63
C ALA A 19 -9.10 7.14 -21.11
N GLN A 20 -8.26 7.62 -20.16
CA GLN A 20 -7.22 6.79 -19.57
C GLN A 20 -7.81 5.70 -18.65
N ALA A 21 -8.88 6.01 -17.93
CA ALA A 21 -9.58 5.02 -17.13
C ALA A 21 -10.10 3.87 -17.99
N LYS A 22 -10.67 4.19 -19.16
CA LYS A 22 -11.15 3.20 -20.11
C LYS A 22 -10.01 2.34 -20.66
N GLN A 23 -8.87 2.98 -21.01
CA GLN A 23 -7.70 2.27 -21.49
C GLN A 23 -7.14 1.33 -20.40
N SER A 24 -7.09 1.80 -19.16
CA SER A 24 -6.62 1.00 -18.01
C SER A 24 -7.54 -0.21 -17.78
N ALA A 25 -8.85 0.00 -17.82
CA ALA A 25 -9.84 -1.08 -17.68
C ALA A 25 -9.69 -2.10 -18.81
N ALA A 26 -9.49 -1.63 -20.05
CA ALA A 26 -9.28 -2.51 -21.19
C ALA A 26 -8.07 -3.40 -21.03
N LEU A 27 -6.99 -2.87 -20.42
CA LEU A 27 -5.80 -3.67 -20.12
C LEU A 27 -6.11 -4.83 -19.18
N ILE A 28 -6.92 -4.58 -18.15
CA ILE A 28 -7.37 -5.63 -17.24
C ILE A 28 -8.23 -6.67 -17.98
N ASP A 29 -9.11 -6.20 -18.83
CA ASP A 29 -10.08 -7.06 -19.55
C ASP A 29 -9.41 -7.97 -20.58
N THR A 30 -8.15 -7.73 -20.95
CA THR A 30 -7.42 -8.65 -21.83
C THR A 30 -7.26 -10.03 -21.19
N GLY A 31 -7.39 -10.14 -19.88
CA GLY A 31 -7.28 -11.40 -19.15
C GLY A 31 -5.85 -11.86 -18.90
N GLY A 32 -4.84 -11.12 -19.39
CA GLY A 32 -3.44 -11.42 -19.13
C GLY A 32 -3.06 -11.10 -17.69
N THR A 33 -1.99 -11.72 -17.21
CA THR A 33 -1.49 -11.48 -15.86
C THR A 33 -0.83 -10.10 -15.76
N LEU A 34 -1.27 -9.32 -14.78
CA LEU A 34 -0.76 -7.99 -14.49
C LEU A 34 -0.06 -7.99 -13.13
N PHE A 35 0.97 -7.19 -13.00
CA PHE A 35 1.80 -7.17 -11.79
C PHE A 35 1.92 -5.76 -11.25
N VAL A 36 1.75 -5.61 -9.93
CA VAL A 36 1.94 -4.31 -9.25
C VAL A 36 3.18 -4.40 -8.38
N PRO A 37 4.26 -3.70 -8.74
CA PRO A 37 5.46 -3.64 -7.89
C PRO A 37 5.16 -3.04 -6.53
N LEU A 38 5.90 -3.44 -5.50
CA LEU A 38 5.74 -2.90 -4.15
C LEU A 38 5.93 -1.39 -4.11
N THR A 39 6.85 -0.87 -4.91
CA THR A 39 7.08 0.58 -5.01
C THR A 39 5.86 1.32 -5.55
N VAL A 40 5.13 0.71 -6.49
CA VAL A 40 3.88 1.27 -7.01
C VAL A 40 2.80 1.26 -5.93
N THR A 41 2.72 0.20 -5.14
CA THR A 41 1.78 0.12 -4.01
C THR A 41 2.00 1.26 -3.02
N LEU A 42 3.26 1.54 -2.67
CA LEU A 42 3.61 2.66 -1.79
C LEU A 42 3.19 4.00 -2.39
N GLU A 43 3.52 4.21 -3.65
CA GLU A 43 3.21 5.46 -4.33
C GLU A 43 1.71 5.66 -4.47
N LEU A 44 0.96 4.59 -4.72
CA LEU A 44 -0.50 4.67 -4.87
C LEU A 44 -1.16 5.26 -3.64
N GLU A 45 -0.83 4.78 -2.45
CA GLU A 45 -1.39 5.35 -1.22
C GLU A 45 -1.03 6.83 -1.10
N TRP A 46 0.23 7.17 -1.33
CA TRP A 46 0.71 8.53 -1.23
C TRP A 46 -0.02 9.48 -2.19
N VAL A 47 -0.24 9.05 -3.45
CA VAL A 47 -0.94 9.83 -4.47
C VAL A 47 -2.41 9.99 -4.10
N LEU A 48 -3.09 8.92 -3.69
CA LEU A 48 -4.50 9.00 -3.33
C LEU A 48 -4.72 9.92 -2.13
N ARG A 49 -3.85 9.88 -1.15
CA ARG A 49 -3.93 10.73 0.03
C ARG A 49 -3.53 12.17 -0.26
N GLY A 50 -2.40 12.39 -0.95
CA GLY A 50 -1.80 13.70 -1.13
C GLY A 50 -2.37 14.49 -2.29
N ALA A 51 -2.56 13.87 -3.46
CA ALA A 51 -3.04 14.56 -4.66
C ALA A 51 -4.56 14.54 -4.78
N TYR A 52 -5.20 13.45 -4.38
CA TYR A 52 -6.66 13.31 -4.51
C TYR A 52 -7.39 13.55 -3.20
N LEU A 53 -6.67 13.75 -2.10
CA LEU A 53 -7.23 14.07 -0.79
C LEU A 53 -8.29 13.07 -0.33
N LEU A 54 -8.13 11.80 -0.71
CA LEU A 54 -9.03 10.76 -0.25
C LEU A 54 -8.78 10.48 1.23
N ASP A 55 -9.84 10.20 1.97
CA ASP A 55 -9.71 9.79 3.36
C ASP A 55 -9.27 8.31 3.46
N LYS A 56 -8.88 7.93 4.66
CA LYS A 56 -8.37 6.58 4.89
C LYS A 56 -9.36 5.48 4.48
N PRO A 57 -10.64 5.54 4.85
CA PRO A 57 -11.59 4.52 4.42
C PRO A 57 -11.70 4.40 2.89
N ALA A 58 -11.66 5.52 2.17
CA ALA A 58 -11.71 5.51 0.71
C ALA A 58 -10.47 4.87 0.11
N ILE A 59 -9.29 5.15 0.69
CA ILE A 59 -8.03 4.56 0.26
C ILE A 59 -8.06 3.04 0.48
N VAL A 60 -8.50 2.60 1.65
CA VAL A 60 -8.60 1.17 1.97
C VAL A 60 -9.54 0.47 0.99
N ARG A 61 -10.71 1.05 0.71
CA ARG A 61 -11.64 0.47 -0.26
C ARG A 61 -11.04 0.38 -1.65
N SER A 62 -10.24 1.39 -2.03
CA SER A 62 -9.55 1.39 -3.32
C SER A 62 -8.59 0.20 -3.44
N PHE A 63 -7.78 -0.02 -2.40
CA PHE A 63 -6.88 -1.17 -2.37
C PHE A 63 -7.64 -2.50 -2.37
N GLU A 64 -8.70 -2.59 -1.57
CA GLU A 64 -9.49 -3.82 -1.52
C GLU A 64 -10.10 -4.15 -2.88
N GLY A 65 -10.59 -3.14 -3.59
CA GLY A 65 -11.11 -3.31 -4.93
C GLY A 65 -10.06 -3.84 -5.90
N LEU A 66 -8.87 -3.24 -5.89
CA LEU A 66 -7.77 -3.66 -6.75
C LEU A 66 -7.27 -5.06 -6.39
N LEU A 67 -7.16 -5.36 -5.10
CA LEU A 67 -6.74 -6.68 -4.62
C LEU A 67 -7.71 -7.78 -4.99
N SER A 68 -8.98 -7.44 -5.22
CA SER A 68 -10.02 -8.42 -5.60
C SER A 68 -10.01 -8.75 -7.09
N VAL A 69 -9.29 -8.01 -7.92
CA VAL A 69 -9.22 -8.28 -9.36
C VAL A 69 -8.33 -9.50 -9.60
N ARG A 70 -8.90 -10.53 -10.22
CA ARG A 70 -8.25 -11.86 -10.33
C ARG A 70 -6.89 -11.81 -11.00
N ASN A 71 -6.75 -11.05 -12.08
CA ASN A 71 -5.52 -11.04 -12.88
C ASN A 71 -4.57 -9.89 -12.52
N ILE A 72 -4.83 -9.15 -11.44
CA ILE A 72 -3.87 -8.20 -10.87
C ILE A 72 -3.16 -8.88 -9.69
N ASN A 73 -1.86 -9.06 -9.82
CA ASN A 73 -1.02 -9.67 -8.78
C ASN A 73 -0.14 -8.61 -8.16
N PHE A 74 -0.31 -8.36 -6.87
CA PHE A 74 0.53 -7.44 -6.13
C PHE A 74 1.78 -8.14 -5.62
N GLU A 75 2.92 -7.51 -5.77
CA GLU A 75 4.14 -7.97 -5.12
C GLU A 75 3.92 -7.99 -3.61
N LYS A 76 4.21 -9.14 -2.97
CA LYS A 76 4.03 -9.34 -1.52
C LYS A 76 2.60 -9.03 -1.06
N GLN A 77 1.64 -9.60 -1.75
CA GLN A 77 0.22 -9.28 -1.54
C GLN A 77 -0.24 -9.49 -0.09
N SER A 78 0.20 -10.55 0.57
CA SER A 78 -0.19 -10.79 1.96
C SER A 78 0.41 -9.75 2.90
N ASP A 79 1.60 -9.25 2.61
CA ASP A 79 2.21 -8.16 3.38
C ASP A 79 1.43 -6.87 3.21
N ILE A 80 0.94 -6.60 1.99
CA ILE A 80 0.12 -5.41 1.72
C ILE A 80 -1.20 -5.50 2.49
N GLN A 81 -1.83 -6.66 2.53
CA GLN A 81 -3.06 -6.86 3.28
C GLN A 81 -2.84 -6.62 4.78
N GLN A 82 -1.72 -7.09 5.30
CA GLN A 82 -1.35 -6.85 6.70
C GLN A 82 -1.07 -5.36 6.95
N ALA A 83 -0.38 -4.70 6.01
CA ALA A 83 -0.11 -3.26 6.13
C ALA A 83 -1.40 -2.44 6.13
N LEU A 84 -2.39 -2.82 5.32
CA LEU A 84 -3.69 -2.15 5.32
C LEU A 84 -4.41 -2.31 6.65
N HIS A 85 -4.26 -3.47 7.30
CA HIS A 85 -4.80 -3.68 8.64
C HIS A 85 -4.18 -2.70 9.64
N TYR A 86 -2.85 -2.59 9.67
CA TYR A 86 -2.17 -1.65 10.56
C TYR A 86 -2.47 -0.19 10.20
N TYR A 87 -2.62 0.10 8.92
CA TYR A 87 -3.02 1.42 8.44
C TYR A 87 -4.35 1.85 9.07
N GLN A 88 -5.32 0.94 9.12
CA GLN A 88 -6.61 1.19 9.75
C GLN A 88 -6.51 1.38 11.25
N LEU A 89 -5.48 0.82 11.88
CA LEU A 89 -5.23 0.99 13.32
C LEU A 89 -4.50 2.29 13.65
N GLY A 90 -4.15 3.09 12.64
CA GLY A 90 -3.51 4.38 12.86
C GLY A 90 -2.06 4.49 12.44
N PHE A 91 -1.46 3.39 11.93
CA PHE A 91 -0.10 3.46 11.42
C PHE A 91 -0.06 4.18 10.07
N ASP A 92 1.02 4.90 9.80
CA ASP A 92 1.33 5.36 8.46
C ASP A 92 1.54 4.14 7.56
N PHE A 93 1.06 4.21 6.32
CA PHE A 93 1.09 3.06 5.43
C PHE A 93 2.51 2.62 5.10
N ALA A 94 3.40 3.59 4.79
CA ALA A 94 4.79 3.29 4.50
C ALA A 94 5.47 2.68 5.72
N ASP A 95 5.22 3.22 6.92
CA ASP A 95 5.79 2.69 8.17
C ASP A 95 5.34 1.25 8.41
N ALA A 96 4.07 0.94 8.16
CA ALA A 96 3.57 -0.42 8.28
C ALA A 96 4.31 -1.38 7.34
N LEU A 97 4.53 -0.97 6.09
CA LEU A 97 5.28 -1.78 5.13
C LEU A 97 6.76 -1.90 5.49
N HIS A 98 7.37 -0.81 6.02
CA HIS A 98 8.75 -0.87 6.52
C HIS A 98 8.87 -1.92 7.62
N HIS A 99 7.93 -1.92 8.55
CA HIS A 99 7.96 -2.87 9.66
C HIS A 99 7.80 -4.31 9.17
N ILE A 100 6.84 -4.56 8.28
CA ILE A 100 6.61 -5.90 7.73
C ILE A 100 7.84 -6.36 6.96
N SER A 101 8.48 -5.46 6.21
CA SER A 101 9.69 -5.77 5.45
C SER A 101 10.91 -6.03 6.35
N ALA A 102 10.82 -5.66 7.62
CA ALA A 102 11.89 -5.90 8.59
C ALA A 102 11.79 -7.25 9.29
N LYS A 103 10.95 -8.15 8.82
CA LYS A 103 10.83 -9.51 9.36
C LYS A 103 12.22 -10.17 9.38
N GLY A 104 12.53 -10.83 10.49
CA GLY A 104 13.82 -11.48 10.67
C GLY A 104 14.90 -10.55 11.21
N CYS A 105 14.64 -9.27 11.30
CA CYS A 105 15.57 -8.32 11.93
C CYS A 105 15.33 -8.30 13.45
N LYS A 106 16.36 -7.89 14.17
CA LYS A 106 16.30 -7.79 15.64
C LYS A 106 15.38 -6.65 16.07
N ALA A 107 15.39 -5.55 15.33
CA ALA A 107 14.60 -4.36 15.62
C ALA A 107 14.51 -3.48 14.39
N LEU A 108 13.54 -2.57 14.37
CA LEU A 108 13.48 -1.48 13.41
C LEU A 108 13.75 -0.18 14.14
N ALA A 109 14.83 0.51 13.81
CA ALA A 109 15.19 1.76 14.44
C ALA A 109 14.56 2.94 13.71
N THR A 110 13.99 3.88 14.45
CA THR A 110 13.35 5.07 13.89
C THR A 110 13.48 6.26 14.83
N PHE A 111 13.44 7.46 14.27
CA PHE A 111 13.30 8.69 15.05
C PHE A 111 11.81 9.05 15.28
N ASP A 112 10.89 8.37 14.63
CA ASP A 112 9.47 8.67 14.72
C ASP A 112 8.87 8.12 16.02
N ARG A 113 8.65 9.02 16.98
CA ARG A 113 8.12 8.64 18.29
C ARG A 113 6.69 8.11 18.24
N LYS A 114 5.88 8.63 17.33
CA LYS A 114 4.52 8.16 17.17
C LYS A 114 4.49 6.72 16.69
N PHE A 115 5.35 6.40 15.73
CA PHE A 115 5.48 5.05 15.21
C PHE A 115 5.93 4.10 16.34
N GLU A 116 6.95 4.51 17.10
CA GLU A 116 7.44 3.71 18.22
C GLU A 116 6.32 3.43 19.23
N LYS A 117 5.57 4.46 19.65
CA LYS A 117 4.50 4.32 20.62
C LYS A 117 3.36 3.40 20.13
N LEU A 118 2.95 3.59 18.89
CA LEU A 118 1.92 2.76 18.30
C LEU A 118 2.36 1.29 18.22
N SER A 119 3.63 1.07 17.88
CA SER A 119 4.17 -0.28 17.74
C SER A 119 4.20 -1.03 19.09
N VAL A 120 4.52 -0.32 20.17
CA VAL A 120 4.49 -0.89 21.53
C VAL A 120 3.06 -1.26 21.89
N LYS A 121 2.12 -0.36 21.65
CA LYS A 121 0.71 -0.60 21.95
C LYS A 121 0.15 -1.78 21.15
N ALA A 122 0.55 -1.93 19.91
CA ALA A 122 0.13 -3.02 19.04
C ALA A 122 0.97 -4.29 19.20
N LYS A 123 2.00 -4.25 20.05
CA LYS A 123 2.89 -5.40 20.33
C LYS A 123 3.55 -5.94 19.07
N LEU A 124 4.05 -5.04 18.23
CA LEU A 124 4.70 -5.44 16.99
C LEU A 124 6.05 -6.13 17.22
N GLU A 125 6.32 -7.14 16.40
CA GLU A 125 7.61 -7.83 16.35
C GLU A 125 8.11 -7.81 14.90
N PRO A 126 9.37 -7.41 14.66
CA PRO A 126 10.37 -6.99 15.63
C PRO A 126 10.00 -5.66 16.30
N PRO A 127 10.60 -5.34 17.46
CA PRO A 127 10.28 -4.09 18.12
C PRO A 127 10.75 -2.88 17.32
N VAL A 128 9.99 -1.81 17.39
CA VAL A 128 10.34 -0.51 16.80
C VAL A 128 10.96 0.33 17.92
N VAL A 129 12.18 0.77 17.73
CA VAL A 129 12.97 1.39 18.80
C VAL A 129 13.61 2.69 18.34
N ALA A 130 13.87 3.58 19.30
CA ALA A 130 14.70 4.75 19.04
C ALA A 130 16.16 4.32 18.85
N PRO A 131 16.96 5.08 18.07
CA PRO A 131 18.38 4.80 17.95
C PRO A 131 19.07 4.87 19.31
N ILE A 132 20.05 4.02 19.50
CA ILE A 132 20.86 4.03 20.71
C ILE A 132 21.70 5.32 20.73
N LYS A 133 21.81 5.92 21.90
CA LYS A 133 22.59 7.13 22.10
C LYS A 133 24.08 6.91 21.88
#